data_3b71371f51f463d63425c79b285471a0
#
_entry.id   3b71371f51f463d63425c79b285471a0
#
_cell.length_a   1.000
_cell.length_b   1.000
_cell.length_c   1.000
_cell.angle_alpha   90.00
_cell.angle_beta   90.00
_cell.angle_gamma   90.00
#
_symmetry.space_group_name_H-M   'P 1'
#
loop_
_entity.id
_entity.type
_entity.pdbx_description
1 polymer ?
#
loop_
_entity_poly.entity_id
_entity_poly.type
_entity_poly.pdbx_seq_one_letter_code
_entity_poly.pdbx_strand_id
1 'polypeptide(L)'
;MLRRALPVVMLAVLAVGVAAQTPAGWKVRIDGSPSAAASAAGPTLKIAPTEKGFHLTGGPGAVIWDPAHSVKPIFRVRATFTTLKPADKPTYYGLFIGGTDMDGATPSYVYFAIAQDGTFIVRHREGDKIDEMDKSLHYAIRKPDASGKSVNTLDVQVAPTAVSYVVNGAVATATPTRSAVAGNSFTTTEKIGGIVGVRIDGPIEVQVDNFFFESPFQLNDRGQ
;
A
#
# COMPACT_ATOMS: atom_id res chain seq x y z
N MET A 1 40.14 60.83 -14.97
CA MET A 1 39.19 60.16 -14.06
C MET A 1 38.72 58.85 -14.66
N LEU A 2 39.32 57.73 -14.27
CA LEU A 2 39.00 56.40 -14.81
C LEU A 2 37.98 55.75 -13.89
N ARG A 3 36.73 55.53 -14.35
CA ARG A 3 35.70 54.78 -13.63
C ARG A 3 35.94 53.26 -13.88
N ARG A 4 36.33 52.56 -12.83
CA ARG A 4 36.42 51.10 -12.81
C ARG A 4 35.01 50.52 -12.63
N ALA A 5 34.50 49.81 -13.64
CA ALA A 5 33.30 49.00 -13.52
C ALA A 5 33.65 47.66 -12.86
N LEU A 6 32.99 47.31 -11.76
CA LEU A 6 33.06 45.98 -11.17
C LEU A 6 32.08 45.05 -11.90
N PRO A 7 32.47 43.84 -12.26
CA PRO A 7 31.53 42.88 -12.79
C PRO A 7 30.70 42.28 -11.64
N VAL A 8 29.39 42.34 -11.78
CA VAL A 8 28.44 41.62 -10.91
C VAL A 8 28.39 40.18 -11.41
N VAL A 9 28.97 39.28 -10.62
CA VAL A 9 28.84 37.83 -10.88
C VAL A 9 27.48 37.39 -10.32
N MET A 10 26.54 37.11 -11.23
CA MET A 10 25.24 36.56 -10.89
C MET A 10 25.40 35.05 -10.66
N LEU A 11 25.37 34.61 -9.41
CA LEU A 11 25.40 33.23 -9.02
C LEU A 11 24.01 32.61 -9.29
N ALA A 12 23.86 31.88 -10.40
CA ALA A 12 22.66 31.11 -10.68
C ALA A 12 22.62 29.89 -9.76
N VAL A 13 21.79 29.95 -8.73
CA VAL A 13 21.45 28.79 -7.89
C VAL A 13 20.56 27.87 -8.72
N LEU A 14 21.15 26.82 -9.28
CA LEU A 14 20.40 25.71 -9.87
C LEU A 14 19.69 24.98 -8.73
N ALA A 15 18.39 25.23 -8.56
CA ALA A 15 17.53 24.39 -7.73
C ALA A 15 17.43 23.03 -8.42
N VAL A 16 18.24 22.08 -7.98
CA VAL A 16 18.07 20.66 -8.34
C VAL A 16 16.79 20.24 -7.67
N GLY A 17 15.71 20.17 -8.44
CA GLY A 17 14.47 19.55 -8.02
C GLY A 17 14.75 18.07 -7.69
N VAL A 18 14.74 17.71 -6.41
CA VAL A 18 14.76 16.31 -6.01
C VAL A 18 13.46 15.70 -6.49
N ALA A 19 13.50 15.02 -7.63
CA ALA A 19 12.42 14.14 -8.04
C ALA A 19 12.23 13.12 -6.90
N ALA A 20 11.02 13.01 -6.36
CA ALA A 20 10.69 12.00 -5.37
C ALA A 20 10.96 10.63 -5.99
N GLN A 21 12.02 9.95 -5.55
CA GLN A 21 12.43 8.67 -6.08
C GLN A 21 11.74 7.58 -5.26
N THR A 22 10.96 6.74 -5.94
CA THR A 22 10.51 5.46 -5.39
C THR A 22 11.72 4.70 -4.82
N PRO A 23 11.57 3.95 -3.72
CA PRO A 23 12.63 3.05 -3.27
C PRO A 23 13.13 2.18 -4.42
N ALA A 24 14.43 1.90 -4.46
CA ALA A 24 15.02 1.12 -5.55
C ALA A 24 14.27 -0.20 -5.75
N GLY A 25 13.89 -0.52 -6.98
CA GLY A 25 13.13 -1.72 -7.35
C GLY A 25 11.61 -1.57 -7.27
N TRP A 26 11.09 -0.62 -6.51
CA TRP A 26 9.65 -0.45 -6.36
C TRP A 26 9.02 0.25 -7.57
N LYS A 27 7.83 -0.21 -7.93
CA LYS A 27 6.98 0.34 -8.98
C LYS A 27 5.72 0.96 -8.39
N VAL A 28 5.11 1.85 -9.16
CA VAL A 28 3.85 2.52 -8.81
C VAL A 28 2.89 2.40 -9.97
N ARG A 29 1.64 2.09 -9.67
CA ARG A 29 0.52 2.23 -10.60
C ARG A 29 -0.56 3.06 -9.96
N ILE A 30 -0.88 4.15 -10.62
CA ILE A 30 -1.97 5.06 -10.25
C ILE A 30 -3.29 4.52 -10.80
N ASP A 31 -4.36 4.62 -10.03
CA ASP A 31 -5.70 4.22 -10.47
C ASP A 31 -6.14 4.99 -11.71
N GLY A 32 -6.80 4.29 -12.63
CA GLY A 32 -7.19 4.82 -13.93
C GLY A 32 -6.05 4.90 -14.96
N SER A 33 -4.81 4.56 -14.60
CA SER A 33 -3.71 4.47 -15.57
C SER A 33 -3.77 3.15 -16.32
N PRO A 34 -3.56 3.15 -17.65
CA PRO A 34 -3.63 1.93 -18.47
C PRO A 34 -2.49 0.94 -18.17
N SER A 35 -1.40 1.42 -17.56
CA SER A 35 -0.27 0.59 -17.15
C SER A 35 0.55 1.29 -16.06
N ALA A 36 1.48 0.56 -15.43
CA ALA A 36 2.42 1.15 -14.48
C ALA A 36 3.34 2.20 -15.14
N ALA A 37 3.75 1.98 -16.39
CA ALA A 37 4.57 2.94 -17.14
C ALA A 37 3.83 4.28 -17.38
N ALA A 38 2.52 4.25 -17.66
CA ALA A 38 1.70 5.46 -17.80
C ALA A 38 1.54 6.23 -16.48
N SER A 39 1.69 5.57 -15.34
CA SER A 39 1.62 6.20 -14.02
C SER A 39 2.79 7.15 -13.75
N ALA A 40 3.94 6.97 -14.40
CA ALA A 40 5.11 7.81 -14.22
C ALA A 40 4.90 9.27 -14.71
N ALA A 41 3.92 9.48 -15.57
CA ALA A 41 3.57 10.80 -16.12
C ALA A 41 2.37 11.47 -15.40
N GLY A 42 1.80 10.82 -14.40
CA GLY A 42 0.57 11.24 -13.72
C GLY A 42 0.79 12.19 -12.54
N PRO A 43 -0.31 12.73 -11.96
CA PRO A 43 -0.21 13.68 -10.88
C PRO A 43 0.31 13.03 -9.60
N THR A 44 1.17 13.66 -9.05
CA THR A 44 1.85 13.90 -7.78
C THR A 44 1.52 13.03 -6.57
N LEU A 45 1.62 11.70 -6.71
CA LEU A 45 1.99 10.88 -5.56
C LEU A 45 3.50 11.04 -5.36
N LYS A 46 3.91 11.61 -4.22
CA LYS A 46 5.31 11.69 -3.85
C LYS A 46 5.65 10.49 -2.97
N ILE A 47 6.73 9.81 -3.31
CA ILE A 47 7.27 8.70 -2.54
C ILE A 47 8.70 9.06 -2.17
N ALA A 48 8.98 9.19 -0.89
CA ALA A 48 10.29 9.51 -0.38
C ALA A 48 10.81 8.33 0.46
N PRO A 49 11.99 7.76 0.18
CA PRO A 49 12.55 6.70 0.99
C PRO A 49 12.84 7.22 2.41
N THR A 50 12.65 6.34 3.40
CA THR A 50 13.05 6.53 4.79
C THR A 50 14.02 5.44 5.22
N GLU A 51 14.53 5.51 6.43
CA GLU A 51 15.47 4.49 6.96
C GLU A 51 14.85 3.08 6.97
N LYS A 52 13.53 2.95 7.21
CA LYS A 52 12.83 1.67 7.41
C LYS A 52 11.76 1.38 6.36
N GLY A 53 11.62 2.24 5.36
CA GLY A 53 10.59 2.11 4.35
C GLY A 53 10.45 3.34 3.48
N PHE A 54 9.26 3.93 3.41
CA PHE A 54 9.01 5.12 2.59
C PHE A 54 7.84 5.96 3.11
N HIS A 55 7.88 7.23 2.77
CA HIS A 55 6.82 8.20 3.07
C HIS A 55 6.03 8.50 1.80
N LEU A 56 4.70 8.40 1.89
CA LEU A 56 3.75 8.69 0.83
C LEU A 56 3.05 10.02 1.12
N THR A 57 3.00 10.90 0.13
CA THR A 57 2.32 12.19 0.28
C THR A 57 1.48 12.50 -0.96
N GLY A 58 0.21 12.83 -0.75
CA GLY A 58 -0.73 13.24 -1.79
C GLY A 58 -1.21 12.09 -2.66
N GLY A 59 -1.47 12.37 -3.91
CA GLY A 59 -1.80 11.41 -4.97
C GLY A 59 -3.26 11.00 -5.05
N PRO A 60 -3.65 10.46 -6.18
CA PRO A 60 -4.83 9.62 -6.32
C PRO A 60 -4.57 8.24 -5.69
N GLY A 61 -5.56 7.34 -5.74
CA GLY A 61 -5.38 5.94 -5.38
C GLY A 61 -4.26 5.29 -6.19
N ALA A 62 -3.48 4.44 -5.53
CA ALA A 62 -2.34 3.78 -6.16
C ALA A 62 -1.98 2.46 -5.48
N VAL A 63 -1.33 1.57 -6.23
CA VAL A 63 -0.59 0.42 -5.71
C VAL A 63 0.91 0.63 -5.87
N ILE A 64 1.67 0.23 -4.87
CA ILE A 64 3.11 0.38 -4.79
C ILE A 64 3.70 -1.00 -4.46
N TRP A 65 4.61 -1.51 -5.28
CA TRP A 65 5.16 -2.85 -5.12
C TRP A 65 6.58 -2.98 -5.67
N ASP A 66 7.30 -3.98 -5.18
CA ASP A 66 8.53 -4.46 -5.80
C ASP A 66 8.20 -5.76 -6.56
N PRO A 67 8.51 -5.90 -7.86
CA PRO A 67 8.32 -7.14 -8.61
C PRO A 67 9.04 -8.35 -8.03
N ALA A 68 10.09 -8.15 -7.24
CA ALA A 68 10.79 -9.21 -6.53
C ALA A 68 10.01 -9.75 -5.32
N HIS A 69 9.01 -9.02 -4.83
CA HIS A 69 8.15 -9.42 -3.72
C HIS A 69 7.01 -10.31 -4.19
N SER A 70 7.36 -11.47 -4.76
CA SER A 70 6.42 -12.50 -5.19
C SER A 70 6.40 -13.65 -4.21
N VAL A 71 5.22 -14.05 -3.76
CA VAL A 71 5.02 -15.09 -2.76
C VAL A 71 4.24 -16.29 -3.34
N LYS A 72 4.54 -17.48 -2.80
CA LYS A 72 3.75 -18.69 -3.03
C LYS A 72 2.70 -18.84 -1.92
N PRO A 73 1.63 -19.62 -2.15
CA PRO A 73 0.62 -19.88 -1.12
C PRO A 73 1.20 -20.35 0.21
N ILE A 74 0.46 -20.03 1.29
CA ILE A 74 0.87 -20.08 2.68
C ILE A 74 1.99 -19.06 2.93
N PHE A 75 1.57 -17.81 3.08
CA PHE A 75 2.47 -16.69 3.32
C PHE A 75 1.87 -15.69 4.31
N ARG A 76 2.70 -14.78 4.74
CA ARG A 76 2.34 -13.64 5.56
C ARG A 76 2.93 -12.37 4.94
N VAL A 77 2.16 -11.28 4.97
CA VAL A 77 2.67 -9.95 4.64
C VAL A 77 2.26 -8.97 5.72
N ARG A 78 3.18 -8.08 6.10
CA ARG A 78 3.01 -7.15 7.21
C ARG A 78 3.70 -5.82 6.93
N ALA A 79 3.09 -4.71 7.39
CA ALA A 79 3.76 -3.42 7.46
C ALA A 79 3.17 -2.57 8.59
N THR A 80 3.94 -1.59 9.02
CA THR A 80 3.50 -0.56 9.96
C THR A 80 3.22 0.72 9.21
N PHE A 81 2.04 1.28 9.43
CA PHE A 81 1.58 2.51 8.81
C PHE A 81 1.47 3.59 9.89
N THR A 82 2.17 4.69 9.69
CA THR A 82 2.06 5.88 10.53
C THR A 82 1.36 6.97 9.72
N THR A 83 0.10 7.26 10.04
CA THR A 83 -0.56 8.46 9.52
C THR A 83 0.13 9.67 10.13
N LEU A 84 0.59 10.58 9.30
CA LEU A 84 1.27 11.82 9.73
C LEU A 84 0.31 13.01 9.73
N LYS A 85 -0.66 12.97 8.82
CA LYS A 85 -1.74 13.94 8.72
C LYS A 85 -3.01 13.22 8.27
N PRO A 86 -4.13 13.38 8.98
CA PRO A 86 -5.39 12.80 8.53
C PRO A 86 -5.85 13.49 7.24
N ALA A 87 -6.48 12.72 6.37
CA ALA A 87 -7.14 13.25 5.19
C ALA A 87 -8.47 13.92 5.56
N ASP A 88 -8.97 14.83 4.72
CA ASP A 88 -10.25 15.51 4.95
C ASP A 88 -11.46 14.55 4.95
N LYS A 89 -11.31 13.40 4.29
CA LYS A 89 -12.29 12.33 4.23
C LYS A 89 -11.61 11.01 4.58
N PRO A 90 -12.37 9.99 5.07
CA PRO A 90 -11.83 8.66 5.27
C PRO A 90 -11.15 8.15 4.00
N THR A 91 -9.84 8.00 4.05
CA THR A 91 -8.99 7.51 2.97
C THR A 91 -8.34 6.22 3.42
N TYR A 92 -8.52 5.16 2.63
CA TYR A 92 -8.02 3.83 2.97
C TYR A 92 -6.56 3.66 2.54
N TYR A 93 -5.79 2.99 3.39
CA TYR A 93 -4.41 2.60 3.13
C TYR A 93 -4.13 1.23 3.76
N GLY A 94 -3.27 0.44 3.14
CA GLY A 94 -2.99 -0.90 3.64
C GLY A 94 -2.15 -1.75 2.72
N LEU A 95 -2.39 -3.05 2.79
CA LEU A 95 -1.65 -4.09 2.09
C LEU A 95 -2.48 -4.69 0.97
N PHE A 96 -1.83 -5.06 -0.13
CA PHE A 96 -2.44 -5.94 -1.13
C PHE A 96 -1.65 -7.24 -1.28
N ILE A 97 -2.35 -8.28 -1.70
CA ILE A 97 -1.85 -9.64 -1.90
C ILE A 97 -2.35 -10.22 -3.22
N GLY A 98 -1.67 -11.26 -3.71
CA GLY A 98 -2.10 -12.00 -4.88
C GLY A 98 -2.04 -11.20 -6.18
N GLY A 99 -1.13 -10.22 -6.26
CA GLY A 99 -1.02 -9.35 -7.42
C GLY A 99 -0.59 -10.11 -8.67
N THR A 100 -1.39 -10.00 -9.73
CA THR A 100 -1.11 -10.50 -11.08
C THR A 100 -1.31 -9.38 -12.08
N ASP A 101 -0.61 -9.44 -13.21
CA ASP A 101 -0.67 -8.44 -14.30
C ASP A 101 -0.49 -6.97 -13.81
N MET A 102 0.34 -6.79 -12.78
CA MET A 102 0.50 -5.48 -12.12
C MET A 102 1.02 -4.39 -13.06
N ASP A 103 1.82 -4.76 -14.06
CA ASP A 103 2.33 -3.85 -15.10
C ASP A 103 1.39 -3.74 -16.32
N GLY A 104 0.46 -4.68 -16.48
CA GLY A 104 -0.36 -4.87 -17.67
C GLY A 104 -1.69 -4.11 -17.64
N ALA A 105 -2.62 -4.53 -18.51
CA ALA A 105 -3.91 -3.85 -18.68
C ALA A 105 -4.94 -4.22 -17.61
N THR A 106 -4.85 -5.44 -17.07
CA THR A 106 -5.87 -6.02 -16.16
C THR A 106 -5.27 -6.46 -14.83
N PRO A 107 -4.73 -5.53 -14.00
CA PRO A 107 -4.17 -5.90 -12.71
C PRO A 107 -5.25 -6.53 -11.83
N SER A 108 -4.91 -7.64 -11.18
CA SER A 108 -5.80 -8.31 -10.25
C SER A 108 -5.11 -8.53 -8.91
N TYR A 109 -5.78 -8.17 -7.82
CA TYR A 109 -5.28 -8.33 -6.45
C TYR A 109 -6.39 -8.17 -5.41
N VAL A 110 -6.18 -8.73 -4.23
CA VAL A 110 -7.00 -8.42 -3.05
C VAL A 110 -6.26 -7.45 -2.16
N TYR A 111 -6.97 -6.52 -1.53
CA TYR A 111 -6.37 -5.61 -0.57
C TYR A 111 -7.19 -5.47 0.71
N PHE A 112 -6.45 -5.37 1.80
CA PHE A 112 -6.92 -5.05 3.14
C PHE A 112 -6.41 -3.67 3.51
N ALA A 113 -7.32 -2.76 3.78
CA ALA A 113 -6.97 -1.38 4.10
C ALA A 113 -7.84 -0.84 5.23
N ILE A 114 -7.28 0.12 5.96
CA ILE A 114 -7.93 0.82 7.07
C ILE A 114 -8.01 2.31 6.78
N ALA A 115 -8.95 3.00 7.45
CA ALA A 115 -9.08 4.44 7.39
C ALA A 115 -9.02 5.08 8.79
N GLN A 116 -8.81 6.40 8.82
CA GLN A 116 -8.67 7.17 10.06
C GLN A 116 -9.94 7.24 10.92
N ASP A 117 -11.09 6.89 10.37
CA ASP A 117 -12.36 6.82 11.11
C ASP A 117 -12.54 5.51 11.90
N GLY A 118 -11.60 4.56 11.75
CA GLY A 118 -11.62 3.25 12.40
C GLY A 118 -12.31 2.17 11.56
N THR A 119 -12.63 2.43 10.31
CA THR A 119 -13.15 1.43 9.37
C THR A 119 -12.02 0.66 8.69
N PHE A 120 -12.32 -0.59 8.33
CA PHE A 120 -11.52 -1.37 7.41
C PHE A 120 -12.34 -1.79 6.21
N ILE A 121 -11.64 -2.14 5.13
CA ILE A 121 -12.19 -2.77 3.93
C ILE A 121 -11.33 -3.95 3.51
N VAL A 122 -11.99 -4.97 2.96
CA VAL A 122 -11.35 -6.01 2.14
C VAL A 122 -12.01 -5.95 0.77
N ARG A 123 -11.20 -5.75 -0.27
CA ARG A 123 -11.71 -5.63 -1.64
C ARG A 123 -10.87 -6.45 -2.60
N HIS A 124 -11.50 -6.96 -3.64
CA HIS A 124 -10.85 -7.55 -4.80
C HIS A 124 -10.93 -6.58 -5.97
N ARG A 125 -9.82 -6.36 -6.64
CA ARG A 125 -9.74 -5.62 -7.90
C ARG A 125 -9.37 -6.54 -9.04
N GLU A 126 -10.05 -6.39 -10.16
CA GLU A 126 -9.76 -7.04 -11.43
C GLU A 126 -9.93 -6.01 -12.56
N GLY A 127 -8.82 -5.53 -13.10
CA GLY A 127 -8.82 -4.37 -14.00
C GLY A 127 -9.41 -3.13 -13.33
N ASP A 128 -10.50 -2.62 -13.88
CA ASP A 128 -11.23 -1.46 -13.32
C ASP A 128 -12.36 -1.85 -12.38
N LYS A 129 -12.71 -3.14 -12.33
CA LYS A 129 -13.75 -3.64 -11.43
C LYS A 129 -13.21 -3.78 -10.01
N ILE A 130 -14.00 -3.31 -9.04
CA ILE A 130 -13.72 -3.46 -7.62
C ILE A 130 -14.94 -4.07 -6.94
N ASP A 131 -14.74 -5.23 -6.32
CA ASP A 131 -15.74 -5.92 -5.52
C ASP A 131 -15.41 -5.75 -4.03
N GLU A 132 -16.36 -5.22 -3.25
CA GLU A 132 -16.22 -5.10 -1.80
C GLU A 132 -16.59 -6.46 -1.16
N MET A 133 -15.61 -7.08 -0.50
CA MET A 133 -15.77 -8.38 0.16
C MET A 133 -16.18 -8.22 1.63
N ASP A 134 -15.65 -7.19 2.30
CA ASP A 134 -15.99 -6.87 3.69
C ASP A 134 -15.69 -5.40 3.98
N LYS A 135 -16.50 -4.81 4.87
CA LYS A 135 -16.31 -3.45 5.38
C LYS A 135 -16.98 -3.29 6.72
N SER A 136 -16.21 -2.88 7.74
CA SER A 136 -16.76 -2.67 9.08
C SER A 136 -15.87 -1.72 9.90
N LEU A 137 -16.38 -1.29 11.04
CA LEU A 137 -15.59 -0.69 12.11
C LEU A 137 -14.86 -1.77 12.90
N HIS A 138 -13.62 -1.46 13.32
CA HIS A 138 -12.89 -2.37 14.18
C HIS A 138 -12.17 -1.65 15.33
N TYR A 139 -12.35 -2.12 16.54
CA TYR A 139 -11.86 -1.49 17.77
C TYR A 139 -10.33 -1.38 17.85
N ALA A 140 -9.61 -2.30 17.22
CA ALA A 140 -8.15 -2.29 17.24
C ALA A 140 -7.52 -1.26 16.28
N ILE A 141 -8.29 -0.62 15.40
CA ILE A 141 -7.80 0.45 14.54
C ILE A 141 -7.61 1.70 15.39
N ARG A 142 -6.36 2.14 15.52
CA ARG A 142 -6.02 3.38 16.22
C ARG A 142 -6.35 4.56 15.32
N LYS A 143 -7.24 5.42 15.80
CA LYS A 143 -7.59 6.67 15.13
C LYS A 143 -6.50 7.73 15.41
N PRO A 144 -6.37 8.75 14.56
CA PRO A 144 -5.46 9.86 14.81
C PRO A 144 -5.72 10.53 16.17
N ASP A 145 -4.64 10.83 16.88
CA ASP A 145 -4.66 11.57 18.13
C ASP A 145 -4.85 13.09 17.89
N ALA A 146 -4.72 13.90 18.94
CA ALA A 146 -4.85 15.36 18.87
C ALA A 146 -3.79 16.01 17.97
N SER A 147 -2.66 15.34 17.69
CA SER A 147 -1.63 15.80 16.74
C SER A 147 -1.93 15.36 15.30
N GLY A 148 -2.98 14.62 15.07
CA GLY A 148 -3.35 14.05 13.77
C GLY A 148 -2.60 12.78 13.41
N LYS A 149 -1.87 12.15 14.36
CA LYS A 149 -1.07 10.96 14.11
C LYS A 149 -1.72 9.69 14.64
N SER A 150 -1.52 8.60 13.91
CA SER A 150 -1.84 7.26 14.38
C SER A 150 -0.84 6.25 13.83
N VAL A 151 -0.59 5.18 14.58
CA VAL A 151 0.29 4.08 14.17
C VAL A 151 -0.50 2.79 14.19
N ASN A 152 -0.61 2.14 13.04
CA ASN A 152 -1.30 0.86 12.87
C ASN A 152 -0.39 -0.14 12.17
N THR A 153 -0.32 -1.36 12.69
CA THR A 153 0.34 -2.48 12.03
C THR A 153 -0.72 -3.35 11.37
N LEU A 154 -0.62 -3.52 10.07
CA LEU A 154 -1.46 -4.42 9.30
C LEU A 154 -0.70 -5.69 8.96
N ASP A 155 -1.43 -6.81 8.95
CA ASP A 155 -0.88 -8.13 8.74
C ASP A 155 -1.92 -8.97 8.00
N VAL A 156 -1.55 -9.56 6.86
CA VAL A 156 -2.40 -10.49 6.11
C VAL A 156 -1.72 -11.86 6.15
N GLN A 157 -2.44 -12.85 6.67
CA GLN A 157 -1.95 -14.21 6.86
C GLN A 157 -2.76 -15.16 5.99
N VAL A 158 -2.11 -15.75 5.00
CA VAL A 158 -2.71 -16.72 4.09
C VAL A 158 -2.38 -18.13 4.56
N ALA A 159 -3.39 -18.81 5.06
CA ALA A 159 -3.34 -20.21 5.49
C ALA A 159 -4.07 -21.12 4.49
N PRO A 160 -3.96 -22.45 4.59
CA PRO A 160 -4.59 -23.39 3.66
C PRO A 160 -6.11 -23.24 3.54
N THR A 161 -6.78 -22.80 4.59
CA THR A 161 -8.25 -22.75 4.68
C THR A 161 -8.83 -21.36 4.80
N ALA A 162 -8.02 -20.36 5.16
CA ALA A 162 -8.48 -18.99 5.37
C ALA A 162 -7.39 -17.95 5.13
N VAL A 163 -7.82 -16.76 4.76
CA VAL A 163 -7.02 -15.53 4.79
C VAL A 163 -7.49 -14.72 5.97
N SER A 164 -6.59 -14.45 6.91
CA SER A 164 -6.87 -13.61 8.09
C SER A 164 -6.31 -12.21 7.86
N TYR A 165 -7.13 -11.21 8.10
CA TYR A 165 -6.78 -9.79 8.02
C TYR A 165 -6.69 -9.23 9.43
N VAL A 166 -5.50 -8.81 9.82
CA VAL A 166 -5.16 -8.50 11.22
C VAL A 166 -4.72 -7.04 11.32
N VAL A 167 -5.22 -6.34 12.30
CA VAL A 167 -4.80 -4.99 12.65
C VAL A 167 -4.37 -4.92 14.12
N ASN A 168 -3.16 -4.43 14.37
CA ASN A 168 -2.58 -4.29 15.72
C ASN A 168 -2.65 -5.58 16.55
N GLY A 169 -2.51 -6.74 15.90
CA GLY A 169 -2.56 -8.05 16.54
C GLY A 169 -3.96 -8.66 16.73
N ALA A 170 -5.03 -7.92 16.42
CA ALA A 170 -6.40 -8.43 16.46
C ALA A 170 -6.90 -8.78 15.05
N VAL A 171 -7.57 -9.92 14.90
CA VAL A 171 -8.20 -10.31 13.62
C VAL A 171 -9.39 -9.40 13.37
N ALA A 172 -9.33 -8.60 12.32
CA ALA A 172 -10.42 -7.73 11.89
C ALA A 172 -11.51 -8.55 11.18
N THR A 173 -11.10 -9.43 10.27
CA THR A 173 -11.96 -10.37 9.56
C THR A 173 -11.14 -11.52 8.98
N ALA A 174 -11.83 -12.57 8.53
CA ALA A 174 -11.22 -13.67 7.81
C ALA A 174 -12.13 -14.12 6.66
N THR A 175 -11.52 -14.42 5.52
CA THR A 175 -12.22 -14.97 4.37
C THR A 175 -11.76 -16.41 4.13
N PRO A 176 -12.68 -17.37 3.87
CA PRO A 176 -12.29 -18.70 3.45
C PRO A 176 -11.47 -18.64 2.15
N THR A 177 -10.38 -19.40 2.07
CA THR A 177 -9.59 -19.50 0.83
C THR A 177 -10.38 -20.10 -0.34
N ARG A 178 -11.49 -20.80 -0.04
CA ARG A 178 -12.45 -21.36 -1.00
C ARG A 178 -13.73 -20.55 -1.09
N SER A 179 -13.74 -19.30 -0.71
CA SER A 179 -14.96 -18.48 -0.81
C SER A 179 -15.35 -18.34 -2.28
N ALA A 180 -16.40 -19.05 -2.65
CA ALA A 180 -17.14 -18.83 -3.89
C ALA A 180 -18.01 -17.58 -3.74
N VAL A 181 -17.41 -16.41 -3.51
CA VAL A 181 -18.13 -15.18 -3.77
C VAL A 181 -18.25 -15.07 -5.27
N ALA A 182 -19.49 -15.05 -5.78
CA ALA A 182 -19.80 -15.04 -7.20
C ALA A 182 -18.94 -13.99 -7.92
N GLY A 183 -18.09 -14.44 -8.84
CA GLY A 183 -17.17 -13.61 -9.61
C GLY A 183 -15.76 -13.47 -9.04
N ASN A 184 -15.47 -13.86 -7.82
CA ASN A 184 -14.13 -13.80 -7.22
C ASN A 184 -13.46 -15.16 -7.23
N SER A 185 -12.41 -15.28 -8.03
CA SER A 185 -11.68 -16.52 -8.26
C SER A 185 -10.73 -16.95 -7.14
N PHE A 186 -10.91 -16.54 -5.89
CA PHE A 186 -10.22 -17.12 -4.75
C PHE A 186 -10.82 -18.50 -4.42
N THR A 187 -10.80 -19.39 -5.38
CA THR A 187 -11.36 -20.74 -5.22
C THR A 187 -10.41 -21.69 -4.51
N THR A 188 -9.11 -21.37 -4.43
CA THR A 188 -8.10 -22.19 -3.76
C THR A 188 -6.93 -21.35 -3.27
N THR A 189 -6.27 -21.78 -2.20
CA THR A 189 -5.03 -21.18 -1.66
C THR A 189 -3.96 -21.05 -2.74
N GLU A 190 -3.92 -21.95 -3.69
CA GLU A 190 -2.95 -21.97 -4.79
C GLU A 190 -3.03 -20.73 -5.70
N LYS A 191 -4.19 -20.06 -5.75
CA LYS A 191 -4.41 -18.85 -6.56
C LYS A 191 -4.12 -17.55 -5.84
N ILE A 192 -3.84 -17.56 -4.53
CA ILE A 192 -3.59 -16.36 -3.75
C ILE A 192 -2.10 -15.94 -3.79
N GLY A 193 -1.21 -16.77 -4.33
CA GLY A 193 0.18 -16.42 -4.58
C GLY A 193 0.30 -15.30 -5.62
N GLY A 194 1.43 -14.59 -5.62
CA GLY A 194 1.71 -13.50 -6.55
C GLY A 194 2.41 -12.33 -5.87
N ILE A 195 2.33 -11.15 -6.46
CA ILE A 195 2.96 -9.95 -5.93
C ILE A 195 2.23 -9.47 -4.67
N VAL A 196 3.01 -8.97 -3.70
CA VAL A 196 2.49 -8.30 -2.50
C VAL A 196 3.05 -6.88 -2.43
N GLY A 197 2.29 -5.97 -1.78
CA GLY A 197 2.72 -4.58 -1.67
C GLY A 197 1.74 -3.72 -0.89
N VAL A 198 1.79 -2.42 -1.16
CA VAL A 198 1.03 -1.39 -0.47
C VAL A 198 -0.05 -0.81 -1.38
N ARG A 199 -1.21 -0.53 -0.80
CA ARG A 199 -2.36 0.12 -1.46
C ARG A 199 -2.74 1.41 -0.73
N ILE A 200 -3.03 2.47 -1.48
CA ILE A 200 -3.69 3.69 -1.01
C ILE A 200 -4.88 4.00 -1.93
N ASP A 201 -6.00 4.47 -1.36
CA ASP A 201 -7.24 4.74 -2.12
C ASP A 201 -7.45 6.23 -2.45
N GLY A 202 -6.50 7.10 -2.10
CA GLY A 202 -6.65 8.53 -2.36
C GLY A 202 -5.58 9.37 -1.68
N PRO A 203 -5.77 10.70 -1.64
CA PRO A 203 -4.80 11.60 -1.04
C PRO A 203 -4.56 11.28 0.43
N ILE A 204 -3.31 11.08 0.80
CA ILE A 204 -2.91 10.71 2.15
C ILE A 204 -1.50 11.21 2.46
N GLU A 205 -1.20 11.34 3.75
CA GLU A 205 0.16 11.50 4.24
C GLU A 205 0.46 10.40 5.25
N VAL A 206 1.16 9.36 4.79
CA VAL A 206 1.43 8.15 5.57
C VAL A 206 2.86 7.66 5.35
N GLN A 207 3.52 7.28 6.43
CA GLN A 207 4.79 6.56 6.38
C GLN A 207 4.53 5.07 6.49
N VAL A 208 5.19 4.30 5.64
CA VAL A 208 5.14 2.83 5.60
C VAL A 208 6.49 2.30 6.02
N ASP A 209 6.53 1.58 7.13
CA ASP A 209 7.75 1.03 7.69
C ASP A 209 7.66 -0.48 7.85
N ASN A 210 8.83 -1.12 7.89
CA ASN A 210 8.97 -2.54 8.20
C ASN A 210 8.09 -3.42 7.32
N PHE A 211 8.02 -3.10 6.01
CA PHE A 211 7.35 -3.99 5.07
C PHE A 211 8.10 -5.33 5.05
N PHE A 212 7.37 -6.37 5.35
CA PHE A 212 7.91 -7.71 5.53
C PHE A 212 6.96 -8.74 4.93
N PHE A 213 7.50 -9.77 4.31
CA PHE A 213 6.74 -10.94 3.88
C PHE A 213 7.55 -12.21 4.13
N GLU A 214 6.84 -13.30 4.38
CA GLU A 214 7.39 -14.63 4.64
C GLU A 214 6.61 -15.67 3.85
N SER A 215 7.32 -16.55 3.12
CA SER A 215 6.73 -17.65 2.34
C SER A 215 7.72 -18.82 2.26
N PRO A 216 7.36 -20.04 2.68
CA PRO A 216 6.10 -20.38 3.35
C PRO A 216 6.05 -19.83 4.79
N PHE A 217 4.89 -19.36 5.21
CA PHE A 217 4.63 -18.97 6.58
C PHE A 217 4.22 -20.18 7.42
N GLN A 218 4.93 -20.42 8.52
CA GLN A 218 4.53 -21.43 9.50
C GLN A 218 3.65 -20.76 10.55
N LEU A 219 2.39 -21.18 10.62
CA LEU A 219 1.55 -20.90 11.77
C LEU A 219 2.20 -21.61 12.97
N ASN A 220 2.95 -20.89 13.78
CA ASN A 220 3.35 -21.43 15.05
C ASN A 220 2.08 -21.71 15.86
N ASP A 221 1.85 -22.98 16.11
CA ASP A 221 0.84 -23.49 17.03
C ASP A 221 1.15 -23.00 18.47
N ARG A 222 1.02 -21.72 18.72
CA ARG A 222 0.87 -21.19 20.06
C ARG A 222 -0.62 -21.00 20.35
N GLY A 223 -1.34 -22.10 20.12
CA GLY A 223 -2.61 -22.31 20.73
C GLY A 223 -2.40 -22.71 22.18
N GLN A 224 -2.33 -21.73 23.07
CA GLN A 224 -2.86 -21.81 24.44
C GLN A 224 -3.11 -20.40 24.91
#